data_c5dadbb9a10d258b42df1e06537e8b31
#
_entry.id   c5dadbb9a10d258b42df1e06537e8b31
#
_cell.length_a   1.000
_cell.length_b   1.000
_cell.length_c   1.000
_cell.angle_alpha   90.00
_cell.angle_beta   90.00
_cell.angle_gamma   90.00
#
_symmetry.space_group_name_H-M   'P 1'
#
loop_
_entity.id
_entity.type
_entity.pdbx_description
1 polymer ?
#
loop_
_entity_poly.entity_id
_entity_poly.type
_entity_poly.pdbx_seq_one_letter_code
_entity_poly.pdbx_strand_id
1 'polypeptide(L)'
;MHIHVVKRGDTLSSIAAMHDALPAFVAADNGLTLSTPLVIGQALVVRTPKTLHTVRVGETLSSIARDYDLSVRTLLRRNFFLHGRELLREGDVLAIDYADEAPLGTLGVNAYAYPYIGGELLDSVLPYLTYLTPFTYGITPAGVLAPLDDARLLERAARYGAKSLMHLSTLTPEGNFSSENAAALLQNDRAQSALLAEILQTMAKKGYYGLDVDFEYVPPELREDYAAFVCRLREALNAEGKPVVAALAPKTSAQQRGLLYEAHDYALLSKAANAVFLMTYE
;
A
#
# COMPACT_ATOMS: atom_id res chain seq x y z
N MET A 1 12.21 -3.03 -20.96
CA MET A 1 10.83 -3.57 -20.82
C MET A 1 10.08 -3.37 -22.12
N HIS A 2 9.46 -4.44 -22.65
CA HIS A 2 8.68 -4.41 -23.90
C HIS A 2 7.24 -4.85 -23.60
N ILE A 3 6.28 -4.34 -24.37
CA ILE A 3 4.91 -4.86 -24.38
C ILE A 3 4.77 -5.67 -25.69
N HIS A 4 4.57 -6.99 -25.55
CA HIS A 4 4.32 -7.87 -26.68
C HIS A 4 2.82 -8.14 -26.79
N VAL A 5 2.23 -7.92 -27.97
CA VAL A 5 0.84 -8.29 -28.25
C VAL A 5 0.82 -9.64 -28.94
N VAL A 6 0.20 -10.60 -28.30
CA VAL A 6 0.14 -12.01 -28.75
C VAL A 6 -0.50 -12.12 -30.12
N LYS A 7 0.17 -12.82 -31.05
CA LYS A 7 -0.28 -13.10 -32.41
C LYS A 7 -0.56 -14.58 -32.58
N ARG A 8 -1.17 -14.94 -33.68
CA ARG A 8 -1.44 -16.34 -34.04
C ARG A 8 -0.13 -17.13 -34.17
N GLY A 9 -0.02 -18.20 -33.40
CA GLY A 9 1.15 -19.08 -33.37
C GLY A 9 2.17 -18.73 -32.29
N ASP A 10 1.98 -17.62 -31.54
CA ASP A 10 2.84 -17.28 -30.42
C ASP A 10 2.69 -18.25 -29.27
N THR A 11 3.80 -18.51 -28.60
CA THR A 11 3.91 -19.25 -27.34
C THR A 11 4.78 -18.44 -26.38
N LEU A 12 4.69 -18.71 -25.09
CA LEU A 12 5.62 -18.08 -24.11
C LEU A 12 7.08 -18.29 -24.49
N SER A 13 7.42 -19.48 -25.01
CA SER A 13 8.80 -19.79 -25.44
C SER A 13 9.23 -18.99 -26.67
N SER A 14 8.35 -18.86 -27.70
CA SER A 14 8.70 -18.08 -28.89
C SER A 14 8.79 -16.58 -28.57
N ILE A 15 7.91 -16.05 -27.73
CA ILE A 15 7.94 -14.64 -27.28
C ILE A 15 9.20 -14.37 -26.46
N ALA A 16 9.52 -15.25 -25.52
CA ALA A 16 10.73 -15.12 -24.72
C ALA A 16 11.99 -15.13 -25.56
N ALA A 17 12.09 -16.06 -26.51
CA ALA A 17 13.23 -16.13 -27.45
C ALA A 17 13.35 -14.88 -28.34
N MET A 18 12.22 -14.29 -28.76
CA MET A 18 12.23 -13.07 -29.57
C MET A 18 12.80 -11.84 -28.82
N HIS A 19 12.73 -11.84 -27.49
CA HIS A 19 13.13 -10.74 -26.63
C HIS A 19 14.33 -11.06 -25.71
N ASP A 20 15.07 -12.12 -25.98
CA ASP A 20 16.17 -12.59 -25.13
C ASP A 20 15.78 -12.73 -23.65
N ALA A 21 14.56 -13.18 -23.41
CA ALA A 21 13.98 -13.40 -22.09
C ALA A 21 13.86 -14.89 -21.76
N LEU A 22 13.50 -15.22 -20.52
CA LEU A 22 13.22 -16.59 -20.10
C LEU A 22 11.69 -16.81 -20.04
N PRO A 23 11.17 -17.91 -20.61
CA PRO A 23 9.71 -18.18 -20.61
C PRO A 23 9.09 -18.14 -19.19
N ALA A 24 9.83 -18.64 -18.18
CA ALA A 24 9.37 -18.63 -16.79
C ALA A 24 9.22 -17.20 -16.22
N PHE A 25 10.10 -16.28 -16.60
CA PHE A 25 9.99 -14.88 -16.19
C PHE A 25 8.86 -14.17 -16.92
N VAL A 26 8.73 -14.39 -18.23
CA VAL A 26 7.59 -13.83 -18.99
C VAL A 26 6.27 -14.33 -18.41
N ALA A 27 6.16 -15.61 -18.06
CA ALA A 27 4.97 -16.14 -17.41
C ALA A 27 4.71 -15.47 -16.06
N ALA A 28 5.70 -15.45 -15.19
CA ALA A 28 5.57 -14.89 -13.84
C ALA A 28 5.24 -13.39 -13.83
N ASP A 29 5.90 -12.61 -14.68
CA ASP A 29 5.68 -11.15 -14.80
C ASP A 29 4.27 -10.80 -15.26
N ASN A 30 3.56 -11.75 -15.86
CA ASN A 30 2.19 -11.60 -16.35
C ASN A 30 1.15 -12.41 -15.56
N GLY A 31 1.51 -12.97 -14.41
CA GLY A 31 0.59 -13.79 -13.60
C GLY A 31 0.16 -15.08 -14.29
N LEU A 32 0.98 -15.61 -15.21
CA LEU A 32 0.72 -16.82 -15.96
C LEU A 32 1.58 -17.98 -15.44
N THR A 33 1.21 -19.19 -15.84
CA THR A 33 2.08 -20.38 -15.74
C THR A 33 2.61 -20.75 -17.13
N LEU A 34 3.67 -21.56 -17.18
CA LEU A 34 4.21 -22.03 -18.47
C LEU A 34 3.20 -22.81 -19.33
N SER A 35 2.16 -23.37 -18.71
CA SER A 35 1.08 -24.11 -19.37
C SER A 35 -0.15 -23.25 -19.69
N THR A 36 -0.18 -21.99 -19.30
CA THR A 36 -1.33 -21.11 -19.55
C THR A 36 -1.45 -20.82 -21.05
N PRO A 37 -2.61 -21.11 -21.68
CA PRO A 37 -2.84 -20.75 -23.08
C PRO A 37 -2.83 -19.23 -23.26
N LEU A 38 -2.16 -18.76 -24.31
CA LEU A 38 -2.18 -17.35 -24.69
C LEU A 38 -3.38 -17.03 -25.58
N VAL A 39 -3.93 -15.83 -25.41
CA VAL A 39 -5.04 -15.34 -26.21
C VAL A 39 -4.52 -14.32 -27.24
N ILE A 40 -4.91 -14.47 -28.52
CA ILE A 40 -4.54 -13.50 -29.56
C ILE A 40 -5.05 -12.11 -29.17
N GLY A 41 -4.16 -11.11 -29.21
CA GLY A 41 -4.44 -9.75 -28.76
C GLY A 41 -4.10 -9.49 -27.28
N GLN A 42 -3.77 -10.51 -26.51
CA GLN A 42 -3.29 -10.34 -25.13
C GLN A 42 -1.97 -9.56 -25.11
N ALA A 43 -1.89 -8.53 -24.27
CA ALA A 43 -0.64 -7.79 -24.04
C ALA A 43 0.15 -8.46 -22.93
N LEU A 44 1.43 -8.73 -23.17
CA LEU A 44 2.37 -9.31 -22.21
C LEU A 44 3.52 -8.34 -21.95
N VAL A 45 3.85 -8.15 -20.68
CA VAL A 45 5.09 -7.49 -20.26
C VAL A 45 6.24 -8.45 -20.45
N VAL A 46 7.28 -8.04 -21.16
CA VAL A 46 8.50 -8.82 -21.35
C VAL A 46 9.69 -8.00 -20.89
N ARG A 47 10.40 -8.52 -19.90
CA ARG A 47 11.64 -7.94 -19.37
C ARG A 47 12.81 -8.84 -19.78
N THR A 48 13.86 -8.23 -20.35
CA THR A 48 15.08 -8.94 -20.74
C THR A 48 16.08 -8.94 -19.59
N PRO A 49 16.38 -10.09 -18.97
CA PRO A 49 17.36 -10.15 -17.89
C PRO A 49 18.76 -9.88 -18.45
N LYS A 50 19.53 -9.04 -17.77
CA LYS A 50 20.91 -8.70 -18.09
C LYS A 50 21.90 -9.61 -17.33
N THR A 51 21.58 -9.86 -16.06
CA THR A 51 22.38 -10.68 -15.18
C THR A 51 21.50 -11.70 -14.49
N LEU A 52 21.89 -12.96 -14.57
CA LEU A 52 21.22 -14.08 -13.92
C LEU A 52 22.12 -14.70 -12.86
N HIS A 53 21.52 -15.22 -11.80
CA HIS A 53 22.21 -16.01 -10.77
C HIS A 53 21.49 -17.36 -10.61
N THR A 54 22.23 -18.45 -10.67
CA THR A 54 21.72 -19.77 -10.35
C THR A 54 22.04 -20.09 -8.90
N VAL A 55 21.01 -20.32 -8.11
CA VAL A 55 21.10 -20.57 -6.67
C VAL A 55 21.89 -21.84 -6.38
N ARG A 56 22.86 -21.75 -5.48
CA ARG A 56 23.72 -22.86 -5.03
C ARG A 56 23.26 -23.35 -3.65
N VAL A 57 23.72 -24.52 -3.28
CA VAL A 57 23.47 -25.09 -1.94
C VAL A 57 23.88 -24.11 -0.83
N GLY A 58 22.98 -23.84 0.09
CA GLY A 58 23.21 -22.97 1.26
C GLY A 58 23.11 -21.48 1.00
N GLU A 59 22.84 -21.03 -0.23
CA GLU A 59 22.60 -19.63 -0.51
C GLU A 59 21.20 -19.21 -0.05
N THR A 60 21.09 -17.95 0.37
CA THR A 60 19.85 -17.29 0.80
C THR A 60 19.65 -16.02 0.00
N LEU A 61 18.41 -15.49 -0.04
CA LEU A 61 18.18 -14.18 -0.65
C LEU A 61 19.08 -13.10 -0.06
N SER A 62 19.35 -13.16 1.24
CA SER A 62 20.23 -12.19 1.92
C SER A 62 21.69 -12.32 1.51
N SER A 63 22.20 -13.55 1.34
CA SER A 63 23.58 -13.75 0.86
C SER A 63 23.72 -13.30 -0.60
N ILE A 64 22.78 -13.70 -1.46
CA ILE A 64 22.80 -13.33 -2.89
C ILE A 64 22.66 -11.82 -3.05
N ALA A 65 21.72 -11.19 -2.34
CA ALA A 65 21.52 -9.74 -2.40
C ALA A 65 22.81 -8.99 -2.01
N ARG A 66 23.47 -9.42 -0.93
CA ARG A 66 24.75 -8.83 -0.49
C ARG A 66 25.85 -9.01 -1.54
N ASP A 67 25.97 -10.18 -2.16
CA ASP A 67 27.03 -10.48 -3.14
C ASP A 67 26.90 -9.64 -4.42
N TYR A 68 25.70 -9.12 -4.71
CA TYR A 68 25.41 -8.21 -5.83
C TYR A 68 25.12 -6.76 -5.41
N ASP A 69 25.39 -6.39 -4.16
CA ASP A 69 25.15 -5.04 -3.61
C ASP A 69 23.67 -4.58 -3.77
N LEU A 70 22.75 -5.51 -3.53
CA LEU A 70 21.32 -5.29 -3.61
C LEU A 70 20.66 -5.42 -2.22
N SER A 71 19.51 -4.80 -2.05
CA SER A 71 18.61 -5.16 -0.95
C SER A 71 17.83 -6.44 -1.29
N VAL A 72 17.47 -7.23 -0.26
CA VAL A 72 16.56 -8.38 -0.43
C VAL A 72 15.25 -7.96 -1.10
N ARG A 73 14.74 -6.79 -0.73
CA ARG A 73 13.54 -6.21 -1.34
C ARG A 73 13.71 -5.97 -2.84
N THR A 74 14.86 -5.47 -3.28
CA THR A 74 15.15 -5.27 -4.71
C THR A 74 15.18 -6.61 -5.43
N LEU A 75 15.82 -7.62 -4.84
CA LEU A 75 15.89 -8.96 -5.40
C LEU A 75 14.50 -9.61 -5.52
N LEU A 76 13.65 -9.46 -4.51
CA LEU A 76 12.24 -9.91 -4.55
C LEU A 76 11.44 -9.22 -5.66
N ARG A 77 11.59 -7.90 -5.82
CA ARG A 77 10.92 -7.13 -6.89
C ARG A 77 11.35 -7.55 -8.29
N ARG A 78 12.58 -7.98 -8.44
CA ARG A 78 13.11 -8.48 -9.72
C ARG A 78 12.65 -9.89 -10.04
N ASN A 79 12.25 -10.66 -9.03
CA ASN A 79 11.88 -12.07 -9.12
C ASN A 79 10.47 -12.32 -8.60
N PHE A 80 9.47 -11.81 -9.35
CA PHE A 80 8.06 -11.83 -8.96
C PHE A 80 7.54 -13.23 -8.62
N PHE A 81 8.06 -14.28 -9.28
CA PHE A 81 7.68 -15.68 -9.05
C PHE A 81 7.95 -16.19 -7.62
N LEU A 82 8.82 -15.48 -6.86
CA LEU A 82 9.06 -15.80 -5.46
C LEU A 82 7.87 -15.46 -4.56
N HIS A 83 6.94 -14.59 -5.03
CA HIS A 83 5.77 -14.15 -4.25
C HIS A 83 6.12 -13.71 -2.81
N GLY A 84 7.24 -12.98 -2.64
CA GLY A 84 7.73 -12.55 -1.33
C GLY A 84 8.37 -13.67 -0.48
N ARG A 85 8.39 -14.93 -0.95
CA ARG A 85 9.00 -16.02 -0.20
C ARG A 85 10.51 -15.93 -0.22
N GLU A 86 11.13 -16.19 0.94
CA GLU A 86 12.59 -16.17 1.08
C GLU A 86 13.24 -17.55 0.85
N LEU A 87 12.44 -18.60 0.72
CA LEU A 87 12.94 -19.96 0.50
C LEU A 87 13.32 -20.14 -0.97
N LEU A 88 14.61 -20.36 -1.19
CA LEU A 88 15.20 -20.71 -2.47
C LEU A 88 15.49 -22.20 -2.53
N ARG A 89 15.49 -22.76 -3.73
CA ARG A 89 15.93 -24.12 -4.03
C ARG A 89 17.20 -24.07 -4.85
N GLU A 90 18.10 -25.01 -4.62
CA GLU A 90 19.26 -25.19 -5.51
C GLU A 90 18.80 -25.33 -6.96
N GLY A 91 19.44 -24.59 -7.86
CA GLY A 91 19.10 -24.55 -9.27
C GLY A 91 18.04 -23.52 -9.64
N ASP A 92 17.38 -22.85 -8.68
CA ASP A 92 16.53 -21.72 -9.00
C ASP A 92 17.34 -20.64 -9.74
N VAL A 93 16.74 -20.04 -10.76
CA VAL A 93 17.39 -18.95 -11.51
C VAL A 93 16.76 -17.64 -11.12
N LEU A 94 17.57 -16.70 -10.62
CA LEU A 94 17.16 -15.36 -10.23
C LEU A 94 17.63 -14.30 -11.23
N ALA A 95 16.79 -13.35 -11.57
CA ALA A 95 17.20 -12.14 -12.26
C ALA A 95 17.83 -11.17 -11.25
N ILE A 96 19.09 -10.85 -11.48
CA ILE A 96 19.84 -9.89 -10.68
C ILE A 96 19.67 -8.48 -11.26
N ASP A 97 19.63 -8.38 -12.58
CA ASP A 97 19.47 -7.11 -13.29
C ASP A 97 18.72 -7.29 -14.60
N TYR A 98 18.08 -6.25 -15.09
CA TYR A 98 17.37 -6.22 -16.37
C TYR A 98 17.99 -5.19 -17.29
N ALA A 99 17.94 -5.44 -18.60
CA ALA A 99 18.30 -4.46 -19.62
C ALA A 99 17.23 -3.33 -19.67
N ASP A 100 17.65 -2.13 -19.97
CA ASP A 100 16.77 -0.96 -20.21
C ASP A 100 15.92 -0.48 -19.02
N GLU A 101 16.41 -0.61 -17.82
CA GLU A 101 15.72 -0.10 -16.63
C GLU A 101 16.24 1.27 -16.17
N ALA A 102 16.11 2.29 -17.02
CA ALA A 102 16.12 3.65 -16.51
C ALA A 102 14.77 3.90 -15.80
N PRO A 103 14.76 4.14 -14.48
CA PRO A 103 13.51 4.39 -13.77
C PRO A 103 12.86 5.68 -14.27
N LEU A 104 11.58 5.64 -14.61
CA LEU A 104 10.80 6.82 -15.00
C LEU A 104 10.61 7.80 -13.84
N GLY A 105 10.81 7.33 -12.60
CA GLY A 105 10.67 8.13 -11.38
C GLY A 105 10.44 7.25 -10.16
N THR A 106 10.17 7.90 -9.03
CA THR A 106 9.81 7.23 -7.77
C THR A 106 8.32 7.33 -7.54
N LEU A 107 7.69 6.20 -7.25
CA LEU A 107 6.27 6.10 -6.92
C LEU A 107 6.11 5.61 -5.49
N GLY A 108 5.29 6.30 -4.68
CA GLY A 108 4.80 5.79 -3.40
C GLY A 108 3.59 4.89 -3.64
N VAL A 109 3.62 3.67 -3.09
CA VAL A 109 2.52 2.71 -3.19
C VAL A 109 2.00 2.42 -1.79
N ASN A 110 0.71 2.68 -1.55
CA ASN A 110 0.02 2.34 -0.31
C ASN A 110 -0.98 1.20 -0.55
N ALA A 111 -1.17 0.35 0.44
CA ALA A 111 -2.24 -0.64 0.45
C ALA A 111 -2.90 -0.71 1.82
N TYR A 112 -4.22 -0.81 1.83
CA TYR A 112 -5.00 -1.15 3.02
C TYR A 112 -5.03 -2.65 3.21
N ALA A 113 -4.96 -3.09 4.45
CA ALA A 113 -5.03 -4.50 4.78
C ALA A 113 -5.84 -4.75 6.05
N TYR A 114 -6.80 -5.65 5.97
CA TYR A 114 -7.49 -6.15 7.17
C TYR A 114 -6.57 -7.04 7.99
N PRO A 115 -6.71 -7.07 9.34
CA PRO A 115 -5.91 -7.92 10.22
C PRO A 115 -5.94 -9.41 9.86
N TYR A 116 -7.02 -9.88 9.25
CA TYR A 116 -7.23 -11.28 8.86
C TYR A 116 -6.72 -11.63 7.44
N ILE A 117 -6.07 -10.72 6.73
CA ILE A 117 -5.49 -11.01 5.39
C ILE A 117 -4.59 -12.24 5.43
N GLY A 118 -4.64 -13.09 4.40
CA GLY A 118 -3.77 -14.26 4.29
C GLY A 118 -2.28 -13.86 4.25
N GLY A 119 -1.45 -14.60 5.01
CA GLY A 119 -0.03 -14.28 5.13
C GLY A 119 0.74 -14.36 3.81
N GLU A 120 0.45 -15.35 2.96
CA GLU A 120 1.08 -15.50 1.65
C GLU A 120 0.74 -14.35 0.70
N LEU A 121 -0.52 -13.91 0.68
CA LEU A 121 -0.93 -12.75 -0.11
C LEU A 121 -0.23 -11.48 0.38
N LEU A 122 -0.19 -11.26 1.69
CA LEU A 122 0.49 -10.10 2.27
C LEU A 122 1.99 -10.09 1.90
N ASP A 123 2.69 -11.22 2.07
CA ASP A 123 4.12 -11.33 1.74
C ASP A 123 4.38 -11.12 0.24
N SER A 124 3.46 -11.54 -0.64
CA SER A 124 3.62 -11.35 -2.09
C SER A 124 3.56 -9.89 -2.52
N VAL A 125 2.84 -9.03 -1.80
CA VAL A 125 2.67 -7.61 -2.14
C VAL A 125 3.59 -6.67 -1.39
N LEU A 126 3.99 -7.01 -0.16
CA LEU A 126 4.84 -6.17 0.71
C LEU A 126 6.12 -5.66 0.06
N PRO A 127 6.87 -6.43 -0.76
CA PRO A 127 8.06 -5.92 -1.44
C PRO A 127 7.80 -4.68 -2.31
N TYR A 128 6.58 -4.52 -2.81
CA TYR A 128 6.18 -3.42 -3.73
C TYR A 128 5.61 -2.22 -3.00
N LEU A 129 5.22 -2.34 -1.73
CA LEU A 129 4.59 -1.27 -0.97
C LEU A 129 5.61 -0.29 -0.41
N THR A 130 5.31 1.00 -0.46
CA THR A 130 5.96 2.03 0.35
C THR A 130 5.31 2.11 1.72
N TYR A 131 3.97 2.00 1.73
CA TYR A 131 3.15 2.06 2.93
C TYR A 131 2.20 0.87 3.01
N LEU A 132 1.98 0.40 4.24
CA LEU A 132 0.90 -0.52 4.60
C LEU A 132 0.02 0.17 5.63
N THR A 133 -1.28 0.18 5.37
CA THR A 133 -2.28 0.82 6.25
C THR A 133 -3.21 -0.26 6.81
N PRO A 134 -2.97 -0.74 8.07
CA PRO A 134 -3.87 -1.67 8.74
C PRO A 134 -5.25 -1.04 8.97
N PHE A 135 -6.30 -1.66 8.46
CA PHE A 135 -7.68 -1.18 8.53
C PHE A 135 -8.38 -1.80 9.73
N THR A 136 -8.93 -1.13 10.72
CA THR A 136 -8.93 0.30 11.03
C THR A 136 -9.06 0.50 12.56
N TYR A 137 -8.55 1.60 13.08
CA TYR A 137 -8.93 2.08 14.41
C TYR A 137 -10.21 2.90 14.28
N GLY A 138 -11.32 2.40 14.82
CA GLY A 138 -12.54 3.16 14.99
C GLY A 138 -12.44 4.15 16.15
N ILE A 139 -13.42 5.04 16.26
CA ILE A 139 -13.53 5.99 17.37
C ILE A 139 -14.89 5.91 18.05
N THR A 140 -14.90 6.20 19.34
CA THR A 140 -16.15 6.45 20.09
C THR A 140 -16.47 7.96 20.11
N PRO A 141 -17.73 8.37 20.41
CA PRO A 141 -18.08 9.78 20.58
C PRO A 141 -17.27 10.51 21.64
N ALA A 142 -16.71 9.79 22.62
CA ALA A 142 -15.88 10.34 23.68
C ALA A 142 -14.40 10.52 23.28
N GLY A 143 -14.02 10.18 22.04
CA GLY A 143 -12.65 10.28 21.55
C GLY A 143 -11.74 9.13 22.01
N VAL A 144 -12.30 7.94 22.26
CA VAL A 144 -11.53 6.75 22.62
C VAL A 144 -11.34 5.88 21.37
N LEU A 145 -10.11 5.39 21.15
CA LEU A 145 -9.79 4.48 20.08
C LEU A 145 -10.36 3.08 20.30
N ALA A 146 -11.04 2.53 19.29
CA ALA A 146 -11.34 1.11 19.26
C ALA A 146 -10.04 0.33 19.00
N PRO A 147 -9.77 -0.77 19.71
CA PRO A 147 -8.53 -1.54 19.55
C PRO A 147 -8.48 -2.23 18.17
N LEU A 148 -7.27 -2.34 17.62
CA LEU A 148 -6.98 -3.07 16.38
C LEU A 148 -5.88 -4.11 16.62
N ASP A 149 -6.11 -5.34 16.20
CA ASP A 149 -5.10 -6.40 16.18
C ASP A 149 -4.25 -6.32 14.92
N ASP A 150 -3.28 -5.42 14.94
CA ASP A 150 -2.42 -5.08 13.79
C ASP A 150 -0.98 -5.59 13.93
N ALA A 151 -0.62 -6.21 15.06
CA ALA A 151 0.77 -6.57 15.37
C ALA A 151 1.43 -7.38 14.25
N ARG A 152 0.72 -8.37 13.71
CA ARG A 152 1.20 -9.21 12.59
C ARG A 152 1.46 -8.41 11.32
N LEU A 153 0.61 -7.43 11.03
CA LEU A 153 0.76 -6.57 9.84
C LEU A 153 1.97 -5.67 9.98
N LEU A 154 2.16 -5.06 11.15
CA LEU A 154 3.28 -4.16 11.44
C LEU A 154 4.63 -4.91 11.39
N GLU A 155 4.71 -6.10 12.00
CA GLU A 155 5.90 -6.94 11.95
C GLU A 155 6.29 -7.29 10.52
N ARG A 156 5.31 -7.74 9.70
CA ARG A 156 5.58 -8.10 8.30
C ARG A 156 5.95 -6.88 7.47
N ALA A 157 5.26 -5.75 7.62
CA ALA A 157 5.61 -4.52 6.92
C ALA A 157 7.06 -4.10 7.21
N ALA A 158 7.46 -4.12 8.49
CA ALA A 158 8.82 -3.78 8.90
C ALA A 158 9.87 -4.73 8.28
N ARG A 159 9.59 -6.04 8.23
CA ARG A 159 10.47 -7.04 7.61
C ARG A 159 10.77 -6.73 6.14
N TYR A 160 9.78 -6.27 5.38
CA TYR A 160 9.93 -5.91 3.96
C TYR A 160 10.31 -4.44 3.75
N GLY A 161 10.51 -3.67 4.82
CA GLY A 161 10.86 -2.24 4.76
C GLY A 161 9.72 -1.34 4.27
N ALA A 162 8.46 -1.81 4.35
CA ALA A 162 7.28 -0.97 4.18
C ALA A 162 7.00 -0.21 5.48
N LYS A 163 6.65 1.08 5.37
CA LYS A 163 6.27 1.91 6.51
C LYS A 163 4.79 1.71 6.81
N SER A 164 4.39 1.69 8.08
CA SER A 164 2.98 1.54 8.43
C SER A 164 2.33 2.89 8.73
N LEU A 165 1.15 3.14 8.15
CA LEU A 165 0.28 4.26 8.51
C LEU A 165 -0.81 3.75 9.47
N MET A 166 -1.05 4.49 10.56
CA MET A 166 -2.17 4.22 11.44
C MET A 166 -3.45 4.71 10.77
N HIS A 167 -4.42 3.83 10.57
CA HIS A 167 -5.70 4.21 9.95
C HIS A 167 -6.72 4.56 11.02
N LEU A 168 -7.24 5.77 10.94
CA LEU A 168 -8.24 6.31 11.86
C LEU A 168 -9.54 6.56 11.11
N SER A 169 -10.61 5.90 11.51
CA SER A 169 -11.93 6.07 10.88
C SER A 169 -13.05 6.24 11.89
N THR A 170 -14.23 6.60 11.39
CA THR A 170 -15.47 6.62 12.18
C THR A 170 -16.21 5.28 12.14
N LEU A 171 -15.52 4.18 11.74
CA LEU A 171 -16.11 2.86 11.64
C LEU A 171 -16.50 2.34 13.03
N THR A 172 -17.74 1.87 13.16
CA THR A 172 -18.25 1.24 14.37
C THR A 172 -17.89 -0.26 14.42
N PRO A 173 -18.00 -0.93 15.58
CA PRO A 173 -17.81 -2.38 15.68
C PRO A 173 -18.74 -3.19 14.76
N GLU A 174 -19.89 -2.63 14.37
CA GLU A 174 -20.86 -3.25 13.45
C GLU A 174 -20.45 -3.12 11.99
N GLY A 175 -19.35 -2.41 11.70
CA GLY A 175 -18.79 -2.27 10.36
C GLY A 175 -19.38 -1.14 9.51
N ASN A 176 -19.99 -0.14 10.14
CA ASN A 176 -20.54 1.03 9.46
C ASN A 176 -19.82 2.32 9.86
N PHE A 177 -19.60 3.21 8.92
CA PHE A 177 -19.14 4.56 9.23
C PHE A 177 -20.25 5.35 9.94
N SER A 178 -19.91 6.04 11.02
CA SER A 178 -20.87 6.75 11.86
C SER A 178 -20.75 8.27 11.73
N SER A 179 -21.73 8.89 11.10
CA SER A 179 -21.90 10.35 11.07
C SER A 179 -22.06 10.94 12.48
N GLU A 180 -22.71 10.20 13.39
CA GLU A 180 -22.93 10.62 14.77
C GLU A 180 -21.61 10.68 15.56
N ASN A 181 -20.75 9.66 15.42
CA ASN A 181 -19.44 9.65 16.04
C ASN A 181 -18.56 10.78 15.48
N ALA A 182 -18.60 11.01 14.16
CA ALA A 182 -17.91 12.12 13.53
C ALA A 182 -18.37 13.46 14.12
N ALA A 183 -19.69 13.72 14.14
CA ALA A 183 -20.24 14.96 14.66
C ALA A 183 -19.92 15.18 16.14
N ALA A 184 -20.10 14.16 16.96
CA ALA A 184 -19.81 14.23 18.39
C ALA A 184 -18.33 14.54 18.70
N LEU A 185 -17.41 13.95 17.92
CA LEU A 185 -15.98 14.24 18.06
C LEU A 185 -15.65 15.66 17.57
N LEU A 186 -16.10 16.03 16.36
CA LEU A 186 -15.74 17.31 15.74
C LEU A 186 -16.26 18.52 16.50
N GLN A 187 -17.34 18.38 17.24
CA GLN A 187 -17.93 19.42 18.08
C GLN A 187 -17.43 19.42 19.53
N ASN A 188 -16.44 18.58 19.87
CA ASN A 188 -15.99 18.40 21.26
C ASN A 188 -14.44 18.46 21.37
N ASP A 189 -13.92 19.64 21.70
CA ASP A 189 -12.47 19.87 21.87
C ASP A 189 -11.81 18.96 22.92
N ARG A 190 -12.56 18.57 23.96
CA ARG A 190 -12.03 17.66 24.99
C ARG A 190 -11.87 16.24 24.43
N ALA A 191 -12.86 15.77 23.68
CA ALA A 191 -12.79 14.48 22.99
C ALA A 191 -11.66 14.45 21.95
N GLN A 192 -11.51 15.52 21.15
CA GLN A 192 -10.40 15.65 20.20
C GLN A 192 -9.04 15.62 20.89
N SER A 193 -8.89 16.30 22.05
CA SER A 193 -7.65 16.30 22.83
C SER A 193 -7.33 14.93 23.39
N ALA A 194 -8.33 14.20 23.88
CA ALA A 194 -8.18 12.84 24.39
C ALA A 194 -7.77 11.89 23.26
N LEU A 195 -8.46 11.94 22.12
CA LEU A 195 -8.14 11.13 20.94
C LEU A 195 -6.72 11.37 20.43
N LEU A 196 -6.30 12.64 20.31
CA LEU A 196 -4.93 12.99 19.91
C LEU A 196 -3.89 12.38 20.86
N ALA A 197 -4.12 12.42 22.15
CA ALA A 197 -3.20 11.82 23.13
C ALA A 197 -3.11 10.28 22.95
N GLU A 198 -4.23 9.62 22.73
CA GLU A 198 -4.27 8.17 22.45
C GLU A 198 -3.59 7.81 21.14
N ILE A 199 -3.79 8.61 20.08
CA ILE A 199 -3.10 8.44 18.79
C ILE A 199 -1.60 8.52 18.98
N LEU A 200 -1.08 9.58 19.60
CA LEU A 200 0.36 9.78 19.84
C LEU A 200 0.94 8.60 20.63
N GLN A 201 0.27 8.18 21.71
CA GLN A 201 0.69 7.06 22.53
C GLN A 201 0.72 5.74 21.73
N THR A 202 -0.33 5.47 20.96
CA THR A 202 -0.46 4.25 20.14
C THR A 202 0.60 4.22 19.06
N MET A 203 0.80 5.32 18.34
CA MET A 203 1.81 5.44 17.29
C MET A 203 3.23 5.27 17.83
N ALA A 204 3.54 5.88 18.99
CA ALA A 204 4.84 5.70 19.63
C ALA A 204 5.07 4.25 20.08
N LYS A 205 4.08 3.63 20.72
CA LYS A 205 4.15 2.25 21.19
C LYS A 205 4.31 1.22 20.07
N LYS A 206 3.61 1.43 18.95
CA LYS A 206 3.55 0.46 17.84
C LYS A 206 4.49 0.78 16.68
N GLY A 207 5.15 1.93 16.69
CA GLY A 207 6.11 2.32 15.66
C GLY A 207 5.49 2.77 14.33
N TYR A 208 4.28 3.33 14.34
CA TYR A 208 3.65 3.88 13.16
C TYR A 208 4.43 5.07 12.59
N TYR A 209 4.56 5.08 11.27
CA TYR A 209 5.27 6.14 10.52
C TYR A 209 4.44 7.42 10.39
N GLY A 210 3.14 7.28 10.17
CA GLY A 210 2.22 8.40 9.97
C GLY A 210 0.78 7.99 10.26
N LEU A 211 -0.14 8.93 10.11
CA LEU A 211 -1.58 8.77 10.32
C LEU A 211 -2.31 8.92 8.98
N ASP A 212 -3.31 8.07 8.76
CA ASP A 212 -4.27 8.15 7.66
C ASP A 212 -5.66 8.35 8.25
N VAL A 213 -6.29 9.49 7.95
CA VAL A 213 -7.61 9.90 8.48
C VAL A 213 -8.66 9.66 7.42
N ASP A 214 -9.59 8.76 7.72
CA ASP A 214 -10.67 8.32 6.82
C ASP A 214 -12.04 8.51 7.51
N PHE A 215 -12.51 9.74 7.56
CA PHE A 215 -13.82 10.06 8.12
C PHE A 215 -14.81 10.21 6.98
N GLU A 216 -15.62 9.17 6.80
CA GLU A 216 -16.69 9.18 5.81
C GLU A 216 -18.03 9.64 6.44
N TYR A 217 -18.93 10.12 5.59
CA TYR A 217 -20.27 10.56 5.96
C TYR A 217 -20.30 11.65 7.05
N VAL A 218 -19.28 12.51 7.06
CA VAL A 218 -19.25 13.70 7.93
C VAL A 218 -20.38 14.64 7.54
N PRO A 219 -21.20 15.15 8.48
CA PRO A 219 -22.24 16.12 8.17
C PRO A 219 -21.70 17.34 7.41
N PRO A 220 -22.35 17.78 6.33
CA PRO A 220 -21.84 18.86 5.46
C PRO A 220 -21.58 20.18 6.19
N GLU A 221 -22.33 20.48 7.22
CA GLU A 221 -22.17 21.67 8.07
C GLU A 221 -20.88 21.63 8.91
N LEU A 222 -20.30 20.45 9.12
CA LEU A 222 -19.06 20.25 9.89
C LEU A 222 -17.79 20.15 9.01
N ARG A 223 -17.88 20.48 7.73
CA ARG A 223 -16.73 20.38 6.80
C ARG A 223 -15.52 21.23 7.23
N GLU A 224 -15.75 22.39 7.82
CA GLU A 224 -14.69 23.28 8.32
C GLU A 224 -14.13 22.76 9.64
N ASP A 225 -14.97 22.23 10.53
CA ASP A 225 -14.55 21.57 11.77
C ASP A 225 -13.71 20.32 11.47
N TYR A 226 -14.10 19.54 10.44
CA TYR A 226 -13.32 18.38 9.98
C TYR A 226 -11.92 18.80 9.48
N ALA A 227 -11.85 19.83 8.65
CA ALA A 227 -10.57 20.34 8.17
C ALA A 227 -9.71 20.90 9.32
N ALA A 228 -10.32 21.61 10.29
CA ALA A 228 -9.64 22.10 11.47
C ALA A 228 -9.10 20.95 12.35
N PHE A 229 -9.88 19.88 12.52
CA PHE A 229 -9.45 18.69 13.23
C PHE A 229 -8.24 18.00 12.55
N VAL A 230 -8.30 17.79 11.22
CA VAL A 230 -7.18 17.23 10.46
C VAL A 230 -5.92 18.12 10.57
N CYS A 231 -6.10 19.45 10.52
CA CYS A 231 -5.01 20.40 10.71
C CYS A 231 -4.37 20.26 12.11
N ARG A 232 -5.19 20.17 13.15
CA ARG A 232 -4.73 19.94 14.54
C ARG A 232 -3.94 18.64 14.68
N LEU A 233 -4.41 17.55 14.08
CA LEU A 233 -3.69 16.27 14.04
C LEU A 233 -2.34 16.43 13.32
N ARG A 234 -2.33 17.09 12.16
CA ARG A 234 -1.10 17.34 11.40
C ARG A 234 -0.09 18.14 12.20
N GLU A 235 -0.48 19.24 12.85
CA GLU A 235 0.42 20.08 13.61
C GLU A 235 1.09 19.30 14.75
N ALA A 236 0.30 18.53 15.50
CA ALA A 236 0.83 17.73 16.59
C ALA A 236 1.74 16.59 16.12
N LEU A 237 1.34 15.88 15.07
CA LEU A 237 2.09 14.74 14.55
C LEU A 237 3.35 15.17 13.78
N ASN A 238 3.30 16.27 13.06
CA ASN A 238 4.48 16.81 12.38
C ASN A 238 5.57 17.27 13.37
N ALA A 239 5.21 17.68 14.58
CA ALA A 239 6.18 17.96 15.67
C ALA A 239 6.97 16.69 16.05
N GLU A 240 6.38 15.51 15.86
CA GLU A 240 7.01 14.20 16.05
C GLU A 240 7.61 13.62 14.73
N GLY A 241 7.66 14.42 13.66
CA GLY A 241 8.13 13.98 12.34
C GLY A 241 7.21 12.96 11.61
N LYS A 242 5.95 12.88 12.02
CA LYS A 242 4.97 11.93 11.50
C LYS A 242 3.99 12.62 10.55
N PRO A 243 3.87 12.19 9.27
CA PRO A 243 2.93 12.79 8.34
C PRO A 243 1.49 12.37 8.62
N VAL A 244 0.56 13.24 8.20
CA VAL A 244 -0.89 12.98 8.20
C VAL A 244 -1.39 12.99 6.75
N VAL A 245 -2.10 11.93 6.38
CA VAL A 245 -2.82 11.78 5.11
C VAL A 245 -4.32 11.85 5.39
N ALA A 246 -5.11 12.39 4.48
CA ALA A 246 -6.57 12.33 4.55
C ALA A 246 -7.11 11.56 3.35
N ALA A 247 -7.91 10.52 3.62
CA ALA A 247 -8.64 9.78 2.60
C ALA A 247 -9.90 10.55 2.21
N LEU A 248 -10.15 10.68 0.91
CA LEU A 248 -11.22 11.50 0.36
C LEU A 248 -12.01 10.73 -0.68
N ALA A 249 -13.33 10.81 -0.61
CA ALA A 249 -14.22 10.30 -1.65
C ALA A 249 -13.96 10.99 -3.00
N PRO A 250 -13.96 10.26 -4.13
CA PRO A 250 -13.74 10.83 -5.46
C PRO A 250 -14.95 11.70 -5.86
N LYS A 251 -14.69 12.92 -6.31
CA LYS A 251 -15.74 13.89 -6.71
C LYS A 251 -15.60 14.26 -8.17
N THR A 252 -16.74 14.39 -8.84
CA THR A 252 -16.81 14.88 -10.23
C THR A 252 -16.87 16.41 -10.30
N SER A 253 -17.20 17.08 -9.20
CA SER A 253 -17.18 18.54 -9.07
C SER A 253 -17.04 18.97 -7.61
N ALA A 254 -16.61 20.22 -7.39
CA ALA A 254 -16.53 20.78 -6.04
C ALA A 254 -17.90 20.88 -5.34
N GLN A 255 -18.99 20.95 -6.12
CA GLN A 255 -20.37 21.08 -5.65
C GLN A 255 -21.13 19.75 -5.64
N GLN A 256 -20.43 18.62 -5.77
CA GLN A 256 -21.10 17.32 -5.71
C GLN A 256 -21.83 17.15 -4.38
N ARG A 257 -23.14 16.89 -4.48
CA ARG A 257 -24.00 16.69 -3.30
C ARG A 257 -23.96 15.24 -2.83
N GLY A 258 -24.26 15.06 -1.56
CA GLY A 258 -24.38 13.79 -0.88
C GLY A 258 -23.50 13.74 0.37
N LEU A 259 -23.98 13.03 1.39
CA LEU A 259 -23.37 12.97 2.71
C LEU A 259 -21.90 12.47 2.66
N LEU A 260 -21.57 11.57 1.73
CA LEU A 260 -20.20 11.10 1.54
C LEU A 260 -19.27 12.20 0.98
N TYR A 261 -19.80 13.16 0.22
CA TYR A 261 -18.99 14.06 -0.61
C TYR A 261 -18.85 15.47 -0.05
N GLU A 262 -19.91 16.02 0.57
CA GLU A 262 -20.01 17.45 0.82
C GLU A 262 -18.99 17.95 1.84
N ALA A 263 -18.71 17.15 2.88
CA ALA A 263 -17.67 17.47 3.88
C ALA A 263 -16.24 17.19 3.39
N HIS A 264 -16.07 16.42 2.30
CA HIS A 264 -14.76 16.22 1.66
C HIS A 264 -14.40 17.41 0.77
N ASP A 265 -14.18 18.58 1.39
CA ASP A 265 -13.70 19.77 0.70
C ASP A 265 -12.21 19.63 0.38
N TYR A 266 -11.90 19.38 -0.91
CA TYR A 266 -10.53 19.16 -1.35
C TYR A 266 -9.60 20.34 -1.08
N ALA A 267 -10.12 21.58 -1.20
CA ALA A 267 -9.33 22.79 -0.99
C ALA A 267 -8.98 22.99 0.50
N LEU A 268 -9.89 22.64 1.41
CA LEU A 268 -9.64 22.71 2.85
C LEU A 268 -8.76 21.56 3.31
N LEU A 269 -9.11 20.32 2.95
CA LEU A 269 -8.41 19.12 3.44
C LEU A 269 -6.99 18.97 2.87
N SER A 270 -6.75 19.40 1.61
CA SER A 270 -5.38 19.41 1.06
C SER A 270 -4.44 20.42 1.76
N LYS A 271 -4.98 21.47 2.37
CA LYS A 271 -4.21 22.39 3.22
C LYS A 271 -4.06 21.88 4.65
N ALA A 272 -5.04 21.11 5.12
CA ALA A 272 -5.08 20.57 6.47
C ALA A 272 -4.15 19.37 6.66
N ALA A 273 -3.98 18.51 5.65
CA ALA A 273 -3.13 17.33 5.69
C ALA A 273 -1.77 17.55 5.00
N ASN A 274 -0.82 16.60 5.14
CA ASN A 274 0.44 16.58 4.38
C ASN A 274 0.24 16.02 2.97
N ALA A 275 -0.74 15.13 2.80
CA ALA A 275 -1.14 14.55 1.53
C ALA A 275 -2.61 14.15 1.59
N VAL A 276 -3.23 13.98 0.44
CA VAL A 276 -4.59 13.43 0.31
C VAL A 276 -4.55 12.16 -0.52
N PHE A 277 -5.41 11.23 -0.18
CA PHE A 277 -5.61 9.98 -0.90
C PHE A 277 -7.04 9.97 -1.48
N LEU A 278 -7.16 9.90 -2.81
CA LEU A 278 -8.46 9.83 -3.47
C LEU A 278 -8.87 8.37 -3.65
N MET A 279 -10.00 7.99 -3.06
CA MET A 279 -10.55 6.62 -3.11
C MET A 279 -11.23 6.34 -4.46
N THR A 280 -10.44 6.29 -5.55
CA THR A 280 -10.96 6.15 -6.93
C THR A 280 -11.20 4.70 -7.36
N TYR A 281 -11.48 3.82 -6.44
CA TYR A 281 -11.64 2.38 -6.65
C TYR A 281 -13.03 1.85 -6.25
N GLU A 282 -14.00 2.70 -5.89
CA GLU A 282 -15.40 2.37 -5.60
C GLU A 282 -16.33 2.64 -6.78
#